data_7dab3d30797382971f20249a9c71c9ba
#
_entry.id   7dab3d30797382971f20249a9c71c9ba
#
_cell.length_a   1.000
_cell.length_b   1.000
_cell.length_c   1.000
_cell.angle_alpha   90.00
_cell.angle_beta   90.00
_cell.angle_gamma   90.00
#
_symmetry.space_group_name_H-M   'P 1'
#
loop_
_entity.id
_entity.type
_entity.pdbx_description
1 polymer ?
#
loop_
_entity_poly.entity_id
_entity_poly.type
_entity_poly.pdbx_seq_one_letter_code
_entity_poly.pdbx_strand_id
1 'polypeptide(L)'
;MDGKANEQEIFDFLTLLSAKGESSGEIAGWVFVLRNKSKRVNVENCVDTCGTGGDGMNTLNISTASALLLASMGVKVAKHGNKAVSSKCGSGDVLEALNIKIDL
;
A
#
# COMPACT_ATOMS: atom_id res chain seq x y z
N MET A 1 13.77 -6.49 -1.21
CA MET A 1 12.64 -7.23 -0.63
C MET A 1 13.05 -8.59 -0.05
N ASP A 2 14.09 -9.23 -0.53
CA ASP A 2 14.56 -10.51 0.04
C ASP A 2 15.52 -10.33 1.22
N GLY A 3 15.77 -9.09 1.66
CA GLY A 3 16.68 -8.76 2.77
C GLY A 3 18.16 -9.09 2.49
N LYS A 4 18.54 -9.20 1.21
CA LYS A 4 19.91 -9.60 0.83
C LYS A 4 20.85 -8.41 0.58
N ALA A 5 20.30 -7.25 0.25
CA ALA A 5 21.08 -6.03 0.06
C ALA A 5 21.35 -5.36 1.41
N ASN A 6 22.53 -4.79 1.58
CA ASN A 6 22.84 -3.97 2.75
C ASN A 6 22.27 -2.56 2.61
N GLU A 7 22.26 -1.81 3.72
CA GLU A 7 21.66 -0.46 3.75
C GLU A 7 22.36 0.52 2.80
N GLN A 8 23.70 0.41 2.65
CA GLN A 8 24.45 1.29 1.77
C GLN A 8 24.12 1.01 0.30
N GLU A 9 24.01 -0.25 -0.10
CA GLU A 9 23.59 -0.62 -1.47
C GLU A 9 22.19 -0.10 -1.79
N ILE A 10 21.27 -0.18 -0.82
CA ILE A 10 19.91 0.36 -0.99
C ILE A 10 19.95 1.87 -1.14
N PHE A 11 20.71 2.56 -0.29
CA PHE A 11 20.84 4.02 -0.32
C PHE A 11 21.42 4.49 -1.65
N ASP A 12 22.53 3.89 -2.09
CA ASP A 12 23.20 4.24 -3.33
C ASP A 12 22.28 4.01 -4.54
N PHE A 13 21.61 2.86 -4.57
CA PHE A 13 20.64 2.52 -5.63
C PHE A 13 19.51 3.56 -5.71
N LEU A 14 18.88 3.88 -4.58
CA LEU A 14 17.76 4.84 -4.55
C LEU A 14 18.22 6.26 -4.91
N THR A 15 19.42 6.66 -4.47
CA THR A 15 19.99 7.97 -4.79
C THR A 15 20.27 8.10 -6.28
N LEU A 16 20.91 7.10 -6.88
CA LEU A 16 21.20 7.10 -8.31
C LEU A 16 19.92 7.01 -9.15
N LEU A 17 18.95 6.22 -8.70
CA LEU A 17 17.66 6.10 -9.36
C LEU A 17 16.91 7.44 -9.34
N SER A 18 16.87 8.11 -8.19
CA SER A 18 16.24 9.42 -8.04
C SER A 18 16.91 10.49 -8.93
N ALA A 19 18.23 10.43 -9.05
CA ALA A 19 18.98 11.36 -9.91
C ALA A 19 18.77 11.10 -11.41
N LYS A 20 18.62 9.84 -11.80
CA LYS A 20 18.39 9.42 -13.19
C LYS A 20 16.93 9.59 -13.62
N GLY A 21 16.00 9.34 -12.73
CA GLY A 21 14.58 9.11 -13.02
C GLY A 21 14.30 7.70 -13.51
N GLU A 22 13.09 7.23 -13.30
CA GLU A 22 12.62 5.90 -13.68
C GLU A 22 12.16 5.88 -15.14
N SER A 23 12.54 4.86 -15.86
CA SER A 23 11.98 4.57 -17.19
C SER A 23 10.72 3.70 -17.07
N SER A 24 9.85 3.76 -18.07
CA SER A 24 8.66 2.90 -18.13
C SER A 24 9.01 1.40 -18.11
N GLY A 25 10.13 1.03 -18.73
CA GLY A 25 10.61 -0.36 -18.74
C GLY A 25 11.04 -0.83 -17.34
N GLU A 26 11.74 0.01 -16.59
CA GLU A 26 12.14 -0.30 -15.21
C GLU A 26 10.93 -0.43 -14.30
N ILE A 27 9.98 0.49 -14.40
CA ILE A 27 8.72 0.41 -13.64
C ILE A 27 7.97 -0.89 -13.95
N ALA A 28 7.84 -1.24 -15.23
CA ALA A 28 7.20 -2.49 -15.63
C ALA A 28 7.91 -3.73 -15.07
N GLY A 29 9.24 -3.74 -15.10
CA GLY A 29 10.05 -4.80 -14.50
C GLY A 29 9.84 -4.94 -12.99
N TRP A 30 9.82 -3.84 -12.27
CA TRP A 30 9.56 -3.87 -10.82
C TRP A 30 8.16 -4.35 -10.49
N VAL A 31 7.15 -3.88 -11.22
CA VAL A 31 5.76 -4.33 -11.05
C VAL A 31 5.67 -5.83 -11.29
N PHE A 32 6.32 -6.35 -12.33
CA PHE A 32 6.34 -7.79 -12.61
C PHE A 32 6.94 -8.59 -11.45
N VAL A 33 8.10 -8.18 -10.94
CA VAL A 33 8.76 -8.85 -9.81
C VAL A 33 7.92 -8.76 -8.54
N LEU A 34 7.38 -7.59 -8.22
CA LEU A 34 6.53 -7.37 -7.04
C LEU A 34 5.30 -8.27 -7.09
N ARG A 35 4.60 -8.32 -8.23
CA ARG A 35 3.41 -9.17 -8.40
C ARG A 35 3.72 -10.66 -8.28
N ASN A 36 4.89 -11.10 -8.73
CA ASN A 36 5.30 -12.50 -8.59
C ASN A 36 5.70 -12.88 -7.15
N LYS A 37 6.18 -11.91 -6.38
CA LYS A 37 6.57 -12.12 -4.97
C LYS A 37 5.45 -11.85 -3.97
N SER A 38 4.40 -11.15 -4.36
CA SER A 38 3.27 -10.83 -3.48
C SER A 38 2.46 -12.08 -3.14
N LYS A 39 1.99 -12.15 -1.89
CA LYS A 39 0.95 -13.11 -1.52
C LYS A 39 -0.35 -12.71 -2.22
N ARG A 40 -0.91 -13.62 -2.98
CA ARG A 40 -2.17 -13.38 -3.68
C ARG A 40 -3.33 -13.77 -2.80
N VAL A 41 -4.27 -12.86 -2.63
CA VAL A 41 -5.58 -13.13 -2.05
C VAL A 41 -6.57 -13.17 -3.21
N ASN A 42 -7.22 -14.31 -3.40
CA ASN A 42 -8.23 -14.46 -4.46
C ASN A 42 -9.61 -14.15 -3.87
N VAL A 43 -10.05 -12.92 -4.05
CA VAL A 43 -11.39 -12.47 -3.63
C VAL A 43 -12.15 -12.04 -4.87
N GLU A 44 -13.19 -12.81 -5.22
CA GLU A 44 -14.01 -12.51 -6.39
C GLU A 44 -15.02 -11.39 -6.09
N ASN A 45 -15.29 -10.57 -7.11
CA ASN A 45 -16.29 -9.50 -7.05
C ASN A 45 -16.08 -8.54 -5.86
N CYS A 46 -14.86 -8.06 -5.70
CA CYS A 46 -14.52 -7.04 -4.70
C CYS A 46 -13.98 -5.78 -5.36
N VAL A 47 -14.06 -4.67 -4.62
CA VAL A 47 -13.43 -3.38 -4.96
C VAL A 47 -12.26 -3.13 -4.03
N ASP A 48 -11.23 -2.49 -4.54
CA ASP A 48 -10.14 -1.89 -3.77
C ASP A 48 -10.27 -0.36 -3.81
N THR A 49 -10.19 0.26 -2.65
CA THR A 49 -10.22 1.73 -2.51
C THR A 49 -8.85 2.30 -2.14
N CYS A 50 -7.79 1.50 -2.27
CA CYS A 50 -6.45 1.91 -1.89
C CYS A 50 -5.97 3.09 -2.75
N GLY A 51 -5.55 4.17 -2.07
CA GLY A 51 -4.83 5.27 -2.71
C GLY A 51 -3.32 5.02 -2.70
N THR A 52 -2.59 5.80 -3.49
CA THR A 52 -1.13 5.73 -3.55
C THR A 52 -0.44 6.19 -2.26
N GLY A 53 -1.12 7.01 -1.46
CA GLY A 53 -0.54 7.60 -0.25
C GLY A 53 0.58 8.61 -0.55
N GLY A 54 1.20 9.10 0.51
CA GLY A 54 2.44 9.90 0.39
C GLY A 54 2.27 11.30 -0.19
N ASP A 55 1.05 11.82 -0.30
CA ASP A 55 0.77 13.16 -0.84
C ASP A 55 1.16 14.33 0.09
N GLY A 56 1.58 14.02 1.33
CA GLY A 56 1.96 15.01 2.33
C GLY A 56 0.82 15.91 2.85
N MET A 57 -0.41 15.69 2.39
CA MET A 57 -1.55 16.58 2.67
C MET A 57 -2.15 16.40 4.06
N ASN A 58 -1.73 15.38 4.83
CA ASN A 58 -2.28 15.06 6.17
C ASN A 58 -3.81 15.05 6.22
N THR A 59 -4.44 14.61 5.15
CA THR A 59 -5.89 14.54 5.02
C THR A 59 -6.47 13.35 5.80
N LEU A 60 -7.79 13.32 5.94
CA LEU A 60 -8.51 12.18 6.48
C LEU A 60 -8.23 10.92 5.64
N ASN A 61 -8.29 9.75 6.27
CA ASN A 61 -8.17 8.45 5.59
C ASN A 61 -9.40 8.16 4.71
N ILE A 62 -9.57 8.98 3.66
CA ILE A 62 -10.72 8.95 2.75
C ILE A 62 -10.92 7.56 2.16
N SER A 63 -9.84 6.91 1.74
CA SER A 63 -9.91 5.56 1.18
C SER A 63 -10.42 4.53 2.19
N THR A 64 -10.10 4.68 3.48
CA THR A 64 -10.62 3.79 4.53
C THR A 64 -12.08 4.08 4.83
N ALA A 65 -12.46 5.36 4.91
CA ALA A 65 -13.85 5.76 5.09
C ALA A 65 -14.73 5.26 3.93
N SER A 66 -14.26 5.38 2.70
CA SER A 66 -14.95 4.87 1.51
C SER A 66 -15.09 3.34 1.54
N ALA A 67 -14.05 2.63 1.99
CA ALA A 67 -14.12 1.17 2.16
C ALA A 67 -15.20 0.75 3.15
N LEU A 68 -15.28 1.40 4.29
CA LEU A 68 -16.29 1.12 5.31
C LEU A 68 -17.70 1.45 4.83
N LEU A 69 -17.86 2.57 4.12
CA LEU A 69 -19.14 2.96 3.53
C LEU A 69 -19.61 1.93 2.50
N LEU A 70 -18.74 1.52 1.57
CA LEU A 70 -19.06 0.49 0.58
C LEU A 70 -19.41 -0.84 1.24
N ALA A 71 -18.65 -1.25 2.26
CA ALA A 71 -18.94 -2.46 3.01
C ALA A 71 -20.31 -2.41 3.71
N SER A 72 -20.69 -1.25 4.27
CA SER A 72 -22.02 -1.06 4.87
C SER A 72 -23.17 -1.14 3.87
N MET A 73 -22.89 -0.89 2.60
CA MET A 73 -23.84 -1.04 1.48
C MET A 73 -23.87 -2.47 0.91
N GLY A 74 -23.15 -3.41 1.51
CA GLY A 74 -23.09 -4.80 1.07
C GLY A 74 -22.07 -5.08 -0.04
N VAL A 75 -21.21 -4.13 -0.38
CA VAL A 75 -20.15 -4.33 -1.37
C VAL A 75 -18.97 -5.04 -0.69
N LYS A 76 -18.44 -6.09 -1.32
CA LYS A 76 -17.21 -6.72 -0.86
C LYS A 76 -16.02 -5.80 -1.12
N VAL A 77 -15.23 -5.50 -0.09
CA VAL A 77 -14.06 -4.65 -0.22
C VAL A 77 -12.82 -5.44 0.20
N ALA A 78 -11.83 -5.48 -0.68
CA ALA A 78 -10.50 -6.04 -0.40
C ALA A 78 -9.48 -4.92 -0.50
N LYS A 79 -9.24 -4.22 0.59
CA LYS A 79 -8.41 -3.03 0.62
C LYS A 79 -7.00 -3.35 1.12
N HIS A 80 -5.99 -2.95 0.34
CA HIS A 80 -4.64 -2.86 0.87
C HIS A 80 -4.55 -1.73 1.90
N GLY A 81 -3.94 -2.02 3.02
CA GLY A 81 -3.75 -1.04 4.09
C GLY A 81 -2.43 -1.26 4.82
N ASN A 82 -2.00 -0.24 5.56
CA ASN A 82 -0.80 -0.31 6.37
C ASN A 82 -0.99 0.53 7.64
N LYS A 83 -0.18 0.22 8.67
CA LYS A 83 -0.02 1.10 9.83
C LYS A 83 0.78 2.34 9.44
N ALA A 84 0.59 3.43 10.17
CA ALA A 84 1.31 4.66 9.91
C ALA A 84 2.82 4.46 10.03
N VAL A 85 3.57 4.91 9.01
CA VAL A 85 5.04 4.99 9.05
C VAL A 85 5.47 6.46 9.05
N SER A 86 4.82 7.29 8.27
CA SER A 86 5.15 8.72 8.11
C SER A 86 3.98 9.66 8.39
N SER A 87 2.74 9.17 8.40
CA SER A 87 1.53 9.93 8.71
C SER A 87 1.13 9.78 10.18
N LYS A 88 0.26 10.67 10.67
CA LYS A 88 -0.24 10.61 12.05
C LYS A 88 -1.12 9.38 12.32
N CYS A 89 -1.71 8.80 11.29
CA CYS A 89 -2.62 7.66 11.42
C CYS A 89 -2.72 6.92 10.08
N GLY A 90 -2.36 5.65 10.06
CA GLY A 90 -2.52 4.74 8.91
C GLY A 90 -3.91 4.13 8.85
N SER A 91 -4.22 3.47 7.74
CA SER A 91 -5.51 2.78 7.59
C SER A 91 -5.69 1.63 8.58
N GLY A 92 -4.61 0.92 8.92
CA GLY A 92 -4.63 -0.13 9.93
C GLY A 92 -4.99 0.41 11.32
N ASP A 93 -4.42 1.56 11.68
CA ASP A 93 -4.67 2.20 12.98
C ASP A 93 -6.14 2.60 13.14
N VAL A 94 -6.77 3.10 12.06
CA VAL A 94 -8.21 3.43 12.05
C VAL A 94 -9.07 2.19 12.26
N LEU A 95 -8.76 1.10 11.56
CA LEU A 95 -9.53 -0.15 11.67
C LEU A 95 -9.41 -0.75 13.07
N GLU A 96 -8.22 -0.75 13.66
CA GLU A 96 -7.99 -1.19 15.04
C GLU A 96 -8.78 -0.33 16.05
N ALA A 97 -8.76 0.99 15.88
CA ALA A 97 -9.53 1.91 16.72
C ALA A 97 -11.05 1.69 16.65
N LEU A 98 -11.53 1.19 15.51
CA LEU A 98 -12.92 0.79 15.30
C LEU A 98 -13.21 -0.66 15.74
N ASN A 99 -12.26 -1.34 16.37
CA ASN A 99 -12.33 -2.76 16.77
C ASN A 99 -12.59 -3.72 15.60
N ILE A 100 -12.15 -3.38 14.41
CA ILE A 100 -12.20 -4.26 13.23
C ILE A 100 -10.93 -5.11 13.23
N LYS A 101 -11.10 -6.44 13.21
CA LYS A 101 -9.97 -7.37 13.11
C LYS A 101 -9.27 -7.22 11.78
N ILE A 102 -7.95 -7.08 11.82
CA ILE A 102 -7.08 -6.96 10.64
C ILE A 102 -6.05 -8.10 10.53
N ASP A 103 -6.01 -8.98 11.52
CA ASP A 103 -5.13 -10.14 11.65
C ASP A 103 -5.90 -11.43 11.29
N LEU A 104 -6.24 -11.57 10.01
CA LEU A 104 -6.97 -12.72 9.48
C LEU A 104 -6.02 -13.72 8.82
#